data_3264ff96b4e876f8ba3c93d9326e3029
#
_entry.id   3264ff96b4e876f8ba3c93d9326e3029
#
_cell.length_a   1.000
_cell.length_b   1.000
_cell.length_c   1.000
_cell.angle_alpha   90.00
_cell.angle_beta   90.00
_cell.angle_gamma   90.00
#
_symmetry.space_group_name_H-M   'P 1'
#
loop_
_entity.id
_entity.type
_entity.pdbx_description
1 polymer ?
#
loop_
_entity_poly.entity_id
_entity_poly.type
_entity_poly.pdbx_seq_one_letter_code
_entity_poly.pdbx_strand_id
1 'polypeptide(L)'
;DRSRGLGDVYKRQLLERAAKMGDKSGSGSLTSLPVIETQAGDVSAYIPTNVISITDGQIFLETELFFKGIRPAVNVGLSVSRVGSAAQIKAMKQVSGSIKLDLAQFREMEAFSQFASDLDQSTRNLLERGRRLTEILKQPQYSPLKVEEQVVVIFSGVKGLSLIHIS
;
A
#
# COMPACT_ATOMS: atom_id res chain seq x y z
N ASP A 1 -3.08 -25.44 25.54
CA ASP A 1 -2.19 -25.09 24.44
C ASP A 1 -1.11 -24.06 24.83
N ARG A 2 -0.33 -24.43 25.86
CA ARG A 2 0.75 -23.55 26.37
C ARG A 2 1.89 -23.35 25.37
N SER A 3 2.12 -24.30 24.44
CA SER A 3 3.21 -24.22 23.45
C SER A 3 2.98 -23.13 22.42
N ARG A 4 1.73 -22.88 21.99
CA ARG A 4 1.38 -21.79 21.07
C ARG A 4 1.59 -20.42 21.71
N GLY A 5 1.18 -20.26 22.97
CA GLY A 5 1.34 -19.01 23.68
C GLY A 5 2.80 -18.59 23.86
N LEU A 6 3.70 -19.54 24.16
CA LEU A 6 5.14 -19.27 24.25
C LEU A 6 5.74 -18.86 22.91
N GLY A 7 5.36 -19.54 21.80
CA GLY A 7 5.82 -19.17 20.47
C GLY A 7 5.44 -17.73 20.09
N ASP A 8 4.26 -17.27 20.48
CA ASP A 8 3.82 -15.91 20.22
C ASP A 8 4.56 -14.86 21.04
N VAL A 9 4.90 -15.18 22.28
CA VAL A 9 5.73 -14.30 23.12
C VAL A 9 7.11 -14.09 22.48
N TYR A 10 7.77 -15.13 22.00
CA TYR A 10 9.08 -15.01 21.34
C TYR A 10 9.00 -14.23 20.03
N LYS A 11 7.99 -14.49 19.20
CA LYS A 11 7.75 -13.73 17.96
C LYS A 11 7.54 -12.25 18.25
N ARG A 12 6.72 -11.94 19.25
CA ARG A 12 6.48 -10.56 19.69
C ARG A 12 7.77 -9.89 20.16
N GLN A 13 8.54 -10.54 21.00
CA GLN A 13 9.82 -10.01 21.46
C GLN A 13 10.79 -9.70 20.32
N LEU A 14 10.86 -10.58 19.32
CA LEU A 14 11.72 -10.36 18.15
C LEU A 14 11.26 -9.17 17.33
N LEU A 15 9.97 -9.06 17.05
CA LEU A 15 9.40 -7.99 16.22
C LEU A 15 9.40 -6.63 16.92
N GLU A 16 9.24 -6.60 18.24
CA GLU A 16 9.29 -5.37 19.04
C GLU A 16 10.70 -4.76 19.15
N ARG A 17 11.75 -5.49 18.76
CA ARG A 17 13.10 -4.92 18.60
C ARG A 17 13.21 -3.97 17.40
N ALA A 18 12.35 -4.09 16.42
CA ALA A 18 12.21 -3.12 15.35
C ALA A 18 11.50 -1.87 15.89
N ALA A 19 12.27 -0.85 16.21
CA ALA A 19 11.76 0.34 16.87
C ALA A 19 12.52 1.60 16.44
N LYS A 20 11.89 2.75 16.61
CA LYS A 20 12.52 4.07 16.57
C LYS A 20 12.94 4.45 17.99
N MET A 21 14.23 4.63 18.19
CA MET A 21 14.78 5.05 19.47
C MET A 21 14.58 6.53 19.73
N GLY A 22 14.42 6.89 20.99
CA GLY A 22 14.37 8.30 21.40
C GLY A 22 15.76 8.97 21.38
N ASP A 23 15.77 10.30 21.48
CA ASP A 23 16.99 11.12 21.38
C ASP A 23 18.05 10.75 22.41
N LYS A 24 17.62 10.38 23.63
CA LYS A 24 18.52 9.93 24.69
C LYS A 24 19.27 8.64 24.36
N SER A 25 18.75 7.85 23.42
CA SER A 25 19.32 6.56 22.99
C SER A 25 19.91 6.64 21.58
N GLY A 26 20.24 7.84 21.08
CA GLY A 26 20.92 8.06 19.82
C GLY A 26 20.00 8.13 18.59
N SER A 27 18.68 8.22 18.75
CA SER A 27 17.69 8.44 17.68
C SER A 27 17.74 7.43 16.52
N GLY A 28 18.40 6.28 16.69
CA GLY A 28 18.48 5.22 15.69
C GLY A 28 17.13 4.61 15.37
N SER A 29 17.01 3.92 14.23
CA SER A 29 15.80 3.18 13.86
C SER A 29 16.14 1.83 13.23
N LEU A 30 15.31 0.83 13.51
CA LEU A 30 15.35 -0.48 12.90
C LEU A 30 13.97 -0.80 12.33
N THR A 31 13.91 -1.14 11.07
CA THR A 31 12.67 -1.59 10.40
C THR A 31 12.76 -3.09 10.13
N SER A 32 11.73 -3.83 10.49
CA SER A 32 11.57 -5.25 10.17
C SER A 32 10.41 -5.43 9.19
N LEU A 33 10.62 -6.20 8.14
CA LEU A 33 9.62 -6.55 7.13
C LEU A 33 9.40 -8.07 7.12
N PRO A 34 8.65 -8.63 8.08
CA PRO A 34 8.33 -10.04 8.09
C PRO A 34 7.40 -10.37 6.91
N VAL A 35 7.70 -11.46 6.19
CA VAL A 35 6.87 -11.96 5.09
C VAL A 35 6.09 -13.16 5.58
N ILE A 36 4.77 -13.11 5.42
CA ILE A 36 3.85 -14.19 5.80
C ILE A 36 3.10 -14.65 4.56
N GLU A 37 3.13 -15.95 4.31
CA GLU A 37 2.29 -16.57 3.30
C GLU A 37 0.89 -16.82 3.85
N THR A 38 -0.13 -16.40 3.09
CA THR A 38 -1.53 -16.71 3.39
C THR A 38 -2.03 -17.82 2.47
N GLN A 39 -2.77 -18.77 3.00
CA GLN A 39 -3.43 -19.78 2.19
C GLN A 39 -4.72 -19.20 1.60
N ALA A 40 -4.83 -19.21 0.28
CA ALA A 40 -5.99 -18.68 -0.45
C ALA A 40 -6.37 -17.22 -0.07
N GLY A 41 -5.41 -16.40 0.36
CA GLY A 41 -5.65 -15.03 0.77
C GLY A 41 -6.32 -14.88 2.15
N ASP A 42 -6.46 -15.97 2.93
CA ASP A 42 -7.08 -15.91 4.25
C ASP A 42 -6.17 -15.22 5.27
N VAL A 43 -6.49 -13.97 5.56
CA VAL A 43 -5.82 -13.17 6.59
C VAL A 43 -6.39 -13.39 7.99
N SER A 44 -7.51 -14.10 8.12
CA SER A 44 -8.15 -14.40 9.39
C SER A 44 -7.53 -15.59 10.12
N ALA A 45 -6.68 -16.35 9.43
CA ALA A 45 -5.93 -17.44 10.00
C ALA A 45 -5.03 -16.99 11.16
N TYR A 46 -4.69 -17.93 12.03
CA TYR A 46 -3.99 -17.65 13.30
C TYR A 46 -2.64 -16.89 13.10
N ILE A 47 -1.80 -17.34 12.17
CA ILE A 47 -0.48 -16.72 11.96
C ILE A 47 -0.59 -15.30 11.39
N PRO A 48 -1.34 -15.04 10.29
CA PRO A 48 -1.54 -13.69 9.79
C PRO A 48 -2.13 -12.74 10.84
N THR A 49 -3.19 -13.15 11.52
CA THR A 49 -3.87 -12.34 12.55
C THR A 49 -2.92 -11.95 13.67
N ASN A 50 -2.10 -12.88 14.13
CA ASN A 50 -1.14 -12.65 15.20
C ASN A 50 -0.05 -11.65 14.76
N VAL A 51 0.54 -11.82 13.57
CA VAL A 51 1.56 -10.89 13.06
C VAL A 51 0.98 -9.50 12.80
N ILE A 52 -0.22 -9.38 12.23
CA ILE A 52 -0.91 -8.09 12.04
C ILE A 52 -1.12 -7.38 13.38
N SER A 53 -1.41 -8.12 14.46
CA SER A 53 -1.62 -7.54 15.77
C SER A 53 -0.34 -6.98 16.41
N ILE A 54 0.82 -7.56 16.07
CA ILE A 54 2.11 -7.18 16.63
C ILE A 54 2.76 -6.04 15.83
N THR A 55 2.59 -6.02 14.52
CA THR A 55 3.24 -5.06 13.60
C THR A 55 2.46 -3.75 13.49
N ASP A 56 3.13 -2.70 12.98
CA ASP A 56 2.54 -1.37 12.77
C ASP A 56 1.75 -1.24 11.47
N GLY A 57 1.36 -2.33 10.90
CA GLY A 57 0.58 -2.39 9.66
C GLY A 57 0.95 -3.57 8.79
N GLN A 58 0.35 -3.66 7.63
CA GLN A 58 0.60 -4.70 6.64
C GLN A 58 0.59 -4.16 5.22
N ILE A 59 1.43 -4.73 4.38
CA ILE A 59 1.38 -4.57 2.92
C ILE A 59 0.77 -5.86 2.37
N PHE A 60 -0.44 -5.75 1.82
CA PHE A 60 -1.19 -6.89 1.30
C PHE A 60 -0.93 -7.07 -0.19
N LEU A 61 -0.41 -8.24 -0.56
CA LEU A 61 -0.13 -8.60 -1.96
C LEU A 61 -1.20 -9.54 -2.49
N GLU A 62 -1.74 -9.24 -3.67
CA GLU A 62 -2.78 -10.05 -4.33
C GLU A 62 -2.27 -10.68 -5.62
N THR A 63 -2.50 -11.97 -5.75
CA THR A 63 -2.15 -12.75 -6.94
C THR A 63 -2.90 -12.26 -8.19
N GLU A 64 -4.16 -11.84 -8.05
CA GLU A 64 -4.94 -11.31 -9.16
C GLU A 64 -4.34 -10.02 -9.75
N LEU A 65 -3.86 -9.10 -8.90
CA LEU A 65 -3.20 -7.88 -9.35
C LEU A 65 -1.91 -8.20 -10.10
N PHE A 66 -1.17 -9.20 -9.62
CA PHE A 66 0.05 -9.66 -10.28
C PHE A 66 -0.23 -10.17 -11.71
N PHE A 67 -1.25 -11.00 -11.88
CA PHE A 67 -1.64 -11.52 -13.19
C PHE A 67 -2.22 -10.45 -14.11
N LYS A 68 -2.84 -9.40 -13.56
CA LYS A 68 -3.27 -8.22 -14.32
C LYS A 68 -2.11 -7.30 -14.72
N GLY A 69 -0.86 -7.66 -14.41
CA GLY A 69 0.33 -6.87 -14.73
C GLY A 69 0.54 -5.65 -13.84
N ILE A 70 -0.18 -5.54 -12.72
CA ILE A 70 0.02 -4.50 -11.72
C ILE A 70 1.17 -4.94 -10.81
N ARG A 71 2.31 -4.29 -10.94
CA ARG A 71 3.52 -4.60 -10.16
C ARG A 71 4.12 -3.33 -9.58
N PRO A 72 4.33 -3.26 -8.25
CA PRO A 72 4.05 -4.30 -7.25
C PRO A 72 2.54 -4.58 -7.09
N ALA A 73 2.20 -5.85 -6.82
CA ALA A 73 0.82 -6.33 -6.71
C ALA A 73 0.17 -5.96 -5.36
N VAL A 74 0.32 -4.71 -4.94
CA VAL A 74 -0.14 -4.20 -3.65
C VAL A 74 -1.61 -3.82 -3.70
N ASN A 75 -2.41 -4.45 -2.84
CA ASN A 75 -3.77 -3.98 -2.60
C ASN A 75 -3.75 -2.80 -1.63
N VAL A 76 -3.90 -1.59 -2.16
CA VAL A 76 -3.88 -0.34 -1.39
C VAL A 76 -5.05 -0.25 -0.39
N GLY A 77 -6.19 -0.85 -0.71
CA GLY A 77 -7.37 -0.86 0.16
C GLY A 77 -7.16 -1.67 1.44
N LEU A 78 -6.61 -2.88 1.31
CA LEU A 78 -6.36 -3.80 2.42
C LEU A 78 -5.05 -3.52 3.15
N SER A 79 -4.14 -2.78 2.53
CA SER A 79 -2.88 -2.38 3.16
C SER A 79 -3.11 -1.23 4.15
N VAL A 80 -2.49 -1.36 5.33
CA VAL A 80 -2.65 -0.40 6.43
C VAL A 80 -1.27 -0.06 7.00
N SER A 81 -1.07 1.20 7.34
CA SER A 81 0.04 1.67 8.17
C SER A 81 -0.51 2.41 9.39
N ARG A 82 -0.17 1.96 10.59
CA ARG A 82 -0.55 2.63 11.84
C ARG A 82 0.20 3.94 12.03
N VAL A 83 1.43 4.03 11.54
CA VAL A 83 2.23 5.26 11.55
C VAL A 83 1.69 6.24 10.51
N GLY A 84 1.29 5.74 9.36
CA GLY A 84 0.62 6.49 8.31
C GLY A 84 1.40 7.72 7.85
N SER A 85 0.70 8.82 7.69
CA SER A 85 1.26 10.06 7.19
C SER A 85 2.27 10.73 8.14
N ALA A 86 2.40 10.29 9.38
CA ALA A 86 3.40 10.83 10.31
C ALA A 86 4.85 10.51 9.89
N ALA A 87 5.05 9.41 9.15
CA ALA A 87 6.35 9.02 8.59
C ALA A 87 6.68 9.69 7.26
N GLN A 88 5.72 10.36 6.63
CA GLN A 88 5.90 10.99 5.31
C GLN A 88 6.49 12.40 5.44
N ILE A 89 7.35 12.77 4.47
CA ILE A 89 7.76 14.16 4.31
C ILE A 89 6.55 15.04 3.92
N LYS A 90 6.60 16.31 4.23
CA LYS A 90 5.47 17.25 4.02
C LYS A 90 4.96 17.24 2.58
N ALA A 91 5.88 17.25 1.60
CA ALA A 91 5.54 17.23 0.18
C ALA A 91 4.76 15.96 -0.20
N MET A 92 5.24 14.78 0.20
CA MET A 92 4.57 13.50 -0.06
C MET A 92 3.17 13.47 0.58
N LYS A 93 3.06 13.93 1.82
CA LYS A 93 1.77 14.01 2.53
C LYS A 93 0.74 14.87 1.79
N GLN A 94 1.17 16.00 1.20
CA GLN A 94 0.27 16.88 0.44
C GLN A 94 -0.21 16.25 -0.86
N VAL A 95 0.65 15.52 -1.57
CA VAL A 95 0.30 14.97 -2.88
C VAL A 95 -0.40 13.60 -2.80
N SER A 96 -0.07 12.78 -1.79
CA SER A 96 -0.61 11.41 -1.68
C SER A 96 -1.92 11.30 -0.89
N GLY A 97 -2.38 12.37 -0.27
CA GLY A 97 -3.49 12.33 0.71
C GLY A 97 -4.81 11.76 0.17
N SER A 98 -5.13 12.01 -1.10
CA SER A 98 -6.38 11.53 -1.72
C SER A 98 -6.25 10.18 -2.46
N ILE A 99 -5.03 9.73 -2.76
CA ILE A 99 -4.80 8.58 -3.68
C ILE A 99 -5.52 7.32 -3.20
N LYS A 100 -5.46 7.03 -1.90
CA LYS A 100 -6.10 5.83 -1.35
C LYS A 100 -7.62 5.85 -1.58
N LEU A 101 -8.26 7.00 -1.38
CA LEU A 101 -9.68 7.18 -1.62
C LEU A 101 -10.01 7.10 -3.11
N ASP A 102 -9.24 7.80 -3.95
CA ASP A 102 -9.41 7.78 -5.40
C ASP A 102 -9.31 6.35 -5.96
N LEU A 103 -8.34 5.55 -5.50
CA LEU A 103 -8.17 4.16 -5.92
C LEU A 103 -9.28 3.23 -5.38
N ALA A 104 -9.79 3.49 -4.19
CA ALA A 104 -10.92 2.73 -3.65
C ALA A 104 -12.19 2.97 -4.48
N GLN A 105 -12.51 4.23 -4.78
CA GLN A 105 -13.62 4.60 -5.64
C GLN A 105 -13.47 4.04 -7.06
N PHE A 106 -12.26 4.09 -7.61
CA PHE A 106 -11.97 3.51 -8.92
C PHE A 106 -12.29 2.01 -8.97
N ARG A 107 -11.82 1.23 -7.98
CA ARG A 107 -12.07 -0.22 -7.93
C ARG A 107 -13.56 -0.56 -7.84
N GLU A 108 -14.30 0.19 -7.02
CA GLU A 108 -15.74 0.02 -6.88
C GLU A 108 -16.46 0.30 -8.21
N MET A 109 -16.12 1.41 -8.87
CA MET A 109 -16.70 1.78 -10.14
C MET A 109 -16.24 0.89 -11.30
N GLU A 110 -15.00 0.39 -11.28
CA GLU A 110 -14.50 -0.56 -12.28
C GLU A 110 -15.30 -1.86 -12.23
N ALA A 111 -15.57 -2.40 -11.05
CA ALA A 111 -16.39 -3.59 -10.88
C ALA A 111 -17.83 -3.35 -11.39
N PHE A 112 -18.40 -2.19 -11.09
CA PHE A 112 -19.75 -1.82 -11.53
C PHE A 112 -19.81 -1.58 -13.05
N SER A 113 -18.79 -0.98 -13.66
CA SER A 113 -18.75 -0.62 -15.08
C SER A 113 -18.78 -1.83 -16.01
N GLN A 114 -18.43 -3.02 -15.53
CA GLN A 114 -18.52 -4.25 -16.31
C GLN A 114 -19.96 -4.66 -16.62
N PHE A 115 -20.93 -4.14 -15.86
CA PHE A 115 -22.34 -4.48 -15.99
C PHE A 115 -23.20 -3.33 -16.57
N ALA A 116 -22.64 -2.12 -16.65
CA ALA A 116 -23.36 -0.93 -17.10
C ALA A 116 -23.10 -0.66 -18.58
N SER A 117 -24.17 -0.60 -19.38
CA SER A 117 -24.09 -0.30 -20.81
C SER A 117 -23.80 1.18 -21.11
N ASP A 118 -24.27 2.09 -20.24
CA ASP A 118 -24.05 3.53 -20.36
C ASP A 118 -23.52 4.12 -19.06
N LEU A 119 -22.32 4.70 -19.16
CA LEU A 119 -21.69 5.42 -18.06
C LEU A 119 -21.83 6.93 -18.28
N ASP A 120 -22.19 7.63 -17.23
CA ASP A 120 -22.20 9.09 -17.22
C ASP A 120 -20.77 9.66 -17.30
N GLN A 121 -20.65 10.93 -17.69
CA GLN A 121 -19.35 11.57 -17.90
C GLN A 121 -18.51 11.63 -16.61
N SER A 122 -19.15 11.78 -15.46
CA SER A 122 -18.45 11.83 -14.16
C SER A 122 -17.79 10.50 -13.82
N THR A 123 -18.49 9.40 -14.05
CA THR A 123 -17.97 8.03 -13.86
C THR A 123 -16.84 7.72 -14.84
N ARG A 124 -16.95 8.14 -16.11
CA ARG A 124 -15.85 7.99 -17.08
C ARG A 124 -14.60 8.72 -16.64
N ASN A 125 -14.72 9.97 -16.18
CA ASN A 125 -13.58 10.75 -15.68
C ASN A 125 -12.93 10.10 -14.46
N LEU A 126 -13.74 9.53 -13.55
CA LEU A 126 -13.25 8.80 -12.38
C LEU A 126 -12.46 7.54 -12.78
N LEU A 127 -12.98 6.77 -13.72
CA LEU A 127 -12.32 5.58 -14.26
C LEU A 127 -11.00 5.91 -14.95
N GLU A 128 -10.96 6.97 -15.78
CA GLU A 128 -9.72 7.42 -16.40
C GLU A 128 -8.68 7.88 -15.39
N ARG A 129 -9.11 8.64 -14.37
CA ARG A 129 -8.22 9.07 -13.29
C ARG A 129 -7.66 7.88 -12.52
N GLY A 130 -8.50 6.91 -12.17
CA GLY A 130 -8.08 5.72 -11.47
C GLY A 130 -7.09 4.85 -12.26
N ARG A 131 -7.31 4.69 -13.57
CA ARG A 131 -6.38 4.00 -14.47
C ARG A 131 -5.02 4.69 -14.52
N ARG A 132 -5.00 6.02 -14.65
CA ARG A 132 -3.74 6.80 -14.62
C ARG A 132 -3.01 6.64 -13.29
N LEU A 133 -3.71 6.74 -12.17
CA LEU A 133 -3.10 6.53 -10.84
C LEU A 133 -2.54 5.12 -10.69
N THR A 134 -3.26 4.10 -11.18
CA THR A 134 -2.78 2.72 -11.15
C THR A 134 -1.52 2.55 -11.98
N GLU A 135 -1.44 3.17 -13.17
CA GLU A 135 -0.27 3.09 -14.03
C GLU A 135 0.97 3.76 -13.42
N ILE A 136 0.79 4.93 -12.82
CA ILE A 136 1.86 5.68 -12.14
C ILE A 136 2.45 4.91 -10.95
N LEU A 137 1.64 4.11 -10.28
CA LEU A 137 2.07 3.31 -9.14
C LEU A 137 2.79 2.01 -9.51
N LYS A 138 2.81 1.64 -10.80
CA LYS A 138 3.62 0.52 -11.27
C LYS A 138 5.10 0.89 -11.21
N GLN A 139 5.91 -0.06 -10.78
CA GLN A 139 7.35 0.13 -10.66
C GLN A 139 8.10 -1.05 -11.25
N PRO A 140 9.19 -0.81 -12.00
CA PRO A 140 10.06 -1.88 -12.44
C PRO A 140 10.76 -2.53 -11.25
N GLN A 141 11.10 -3.80 -11.39
CA GLN A 141 11.82 -4.54 -10.38
C GLN A 141 13.23 -3.96 -10.20
N TYR A 142 13.66 -3.79 -8.94
CA TYR A 142 14.98 -3.27 -8.55
C TYR A 142 15.31 -1.85 -9.06
N SER A 143 14.29 -1.06 -9.39
CA SER A 143 14.46 0.32 -9.84
C SER A 143 13.63 1.29 -8.99
N PRO A 144 13.98 1.50 -7.70
CA PRO A 144 13.25 2.43 -6.84
C PRO A 144 13.51 3.86 -7.26
N LEU A 145 12.45 4.67 -7.29
CA LEU A 145 12.55 6.11 -7.50
C LEU A 145 12.97 6.83 -6.23
N LYS A 146 13.73 7.92 -6.37
CA LYS A 146 14.02 8.82 -5.25
C LYS A 146 12.73 9.51 -4.78
N VAL A 147 12.70 9.92 -3.52
CA VAL A 147 11.47 10.50 -2.93
C VAL A 147 11.01 11.77 -3.66
N GLU A 148 11.93 12.57 -4.15
CA GLU A 148 11.64 13.79 -4.93
C GLU A 148 10.96 13.42 -6.26
N GLU A 149 11.46 12.42 -6.95
CA GLU A 149 10.89 11.90 -8.19
C GLU A 149 9.50 11.31 -7.97
N GLN A 150 9.33 10.55 -6.89
CA GLN A 150 8.01 10.01 -6.50
C GLN A 150 6.99 11.12 -6.28
N VAL A 151 7.37 12.21 -5.60
CA VAL A 151 6.48 13.36 -5.36
C VAL A 151 6.04 13.98 -6.68
N VAL A 152 6.96 14.19 -7.63
CA VAL A 152 6.66 14.79 -8.94
C VAL A 152 5.73 13.88 -9.75
N VAL A 153 6.04 12.60 -9.83
CA VAL A 153 5.24 11.60 -10.56
C VAL A 153 3.82 11.51 -9.98
N ILE A 154 3.69 11.41 -8.67
CA ILE A 154 2.38 11.36 -8.00
C ILE A 154 1.60 12.65 -8.20
N PHE A 155 2.26 13.81 -8.07
CA PHE A 155 1.62 15.11 -8.27
C PHE A 155 1.04 15.23 -9.69
N SER A 156 1.80 14.82 -10.71
CA SER A 156 1.35 14.84 -12.10
C SER A 156 0.09 14.00 -12.31
N GLY A 157 0.04 12.81 -11.72
CA GLY A 157 -1.13 11.93 -11.79
C GLY A 157 -2.35 12.47 -11.06
N VAL A 158 -2.17 12.98 -9.86
CA VAL A 158 -3.27 13.55 -9.05
C VAL A 158 -3.86 14.80 -9.71
N LYS A 159 -3.02 15.66 -10.31
CA LYS A 159 -3.45 16.87 -11.02
C LYS A 159 -3.99 16.61 -12.43
N GLY A 160 -3.96 15.38 -12.90
CA GLY A 160 -4.49 15.03 -14.22
C GLY A 160 -3.62 15.48 -15.40
N LEU A 161 -2.33 15.75 -15.14
CA LEU A 161 -1.39 16.02 -16.22
C LEU A 161 -1.25 14.76 -17.08
N SER A 162 -1.18 14.93 -18.40
CA SER A 162 -1.12 13.80 -19.34
C SER A 162 0.19 13.01 -19.15
N LEU A 163 0.08 11.69 -19.08
CA LEU A 163 1.24 10.78 -19.02
C LEU A 163 2.06 10.75 -20.31
N ILE A 164 1.58 11.35 -21.39
CA ILE A 164 2.22 11.35 -22.72
C ILE A 164 3.61 12.02 -22.68
N HIS A 165 3.92 12.79 -21.65
CA HIS A 165 5.18 13.53 -21.51
C HIS A 165 6.13 12.99 -20.43
N ILE A 166 5.85 11.80 -19.87
CA ILE A 166 6.68 11.22 -18.79
C ILE A 166 7.52 10.00 -19.30
N SER A 167 7.45 9.69 -20.57
CA SER A 167 8.26 8.62 -21.21
C SER A 167 9.55 9.16 -21.77
#